data_a233db354ab3cdc537a806877788959f
#
_entry.id   a233db354ab3cdc537a806877788959f
#
_cell.length_a   1.000
_cell.length_b   1.000
_cell.length_c   1.000
_cell.angle_alpha   90.00
_cell.angle_beta   90.00
_cell.angle_gamma   90.00
#
_symmetry.space_group_name_H-M   'P 1'
#
loop_
_entity.id
_entity.type
_entity.pdbx_description
1 polymer ?
#
loop_
_entity_poly.entity_id
_entity_poly.type
_entity_poly.pdbx_seq_one_letter_code
_entity_poly.pdbx_strand_id
1 'polypeptide(L)'
;MEQQRYGKLRRLILAIMILVPSVPFIIVLAIGYHYFTASLENSTIASLKRIVGDHRQMIESFLRERKADLGFVISSYRFEELSDPQMLYGLFKNLQEKSATFVDLGIFNEEGIHVAYHGPYRLVGRDYSQEDWFKQVMKQGYYVSDIFLGYRRIPHFIIALCREEAGREWVIRATIDTYMFTDLVEKVRIGKTGEAYILNAGGVFQTARRSGGDLMETDDERIVTPAPQNEIRTFIKKDAKGEAYLYATTWLRDKDWMLVVRQEEADAFRALRSASYMIILVSLIGGGLIVVVAFYITGKIIRRMERIDQERDHLGRQLVRATQLAELGQMAAGFAHEINNPLQIMKSEQTLIDTIFSDMKSSGDLRESEDLKEMEDSLAQIKLQIDRCAKITQAILKFGRRSEGTAKDVDLAAFVPEVTAMISKKASVSGITMKEEIAESTPIVHVDSSQLHQVLINLLNNAIDAIVEKHGSEGGELTVSAGPGGDGKAVISVKDNGSGISPEDLKKVFTPFFTTKPVGQGTGLGLSVCLGIIDSMGGTMEVSSEKGVGTTFTIQLPAAG
;
A
#
# COMPACT_ATOMS: atom_id res chain seq x y z
N MET A 1 -27.20 2.94 -14.99
CA MET A 1 -26.55 4.27 -14.80
C MET A 1 -25.61 4.31 -13.60
N GLU A 2 -25.96 3.76 -12.45
CA GLU A 2 -25.15 3.78 -11.23
C GLU A 2 -23.79 3.08 -11.34
N GLN A 3 -23.75 1.86 -11.91
CA GLN A 3 -22.46 1.15 -12.11
C GLN A 3 -21.46 1.92 -12.99
N GLN A 4 -21.94 2.68 -13.99
CA GLN A 4 -21.08 3.54 -14.80
C GLN A 4 -20.55 4.76 -14.02
N ARG A 5 -21.34 5.30 -13.09
CA ARG A 5 -20.97 6.43 -12.23
C ARG A 5 -19.85 6.04 -11.27
N TYR A 6 -19.99 4.89 -10.58
CA TYR A 6 -18.95 4.37 -9.69
C TYR A 6 -17.67 3.98 -10.44
N GLY A 7 -17.79 3.46 -11.67
CA GLY A 7 -16.65 3.13 -12.52
C GLY A 7 -15.81 4.37 -12.91
N LYS A 8 -16.45 5.49 -13.25
CA LYS A 8 -15.76 6.76 -13.53
C LYS A 8 -15.11 7.35 -12.27
N LEU A 9 -15.86 7.38 -11.16
CA LEU A 9 -15.37 7.89 -9.87
C LEU A 9 -14.18 7.08 -9.37
N ARG A 10 -14.23 5.76 -9.46
CA ARG A 10 -13.13 4.85 -9.11
C ARG A 10 -11.85 5.18 -9.88
N ARG A 11 -11.97 5.40 -11.22
CA ARG A 11 -10.80 5.75 -12.06
C ARG A 11 -10.22 7.11 -11.68
N LEU A 12 -11.07 8.09 -11.38
CA LEU A 12 -10.63 9.43 -10.98
C LEU A 12 -9.91 9.39 -9.62
N ILE A 13 -10.52 8.75 -8.61
CA ILE A 13 -9.91 8.62 -7.28
C ILE A 13 -8.58 7.85 -7.38
N LEU A 14 -8.55 6.75 -8.15
CA LEU A 14 -7.33 5.97 -8.36
C LEU A 14 -6.23 6.82 -9.01
N ALA A 15 -6.56 7.57 -10.07
CA ALA A 15 -5.62 8.45 -10.74
C ALA A 15 -5.04 9.50 -9.79
N ILE A 16 -5.86 10.16 -8.98
CA ILE A 16 -5.43 11.15 -8.00
C ILE A 16 -4.55 10.50 -6.93
N MET A 17 -4.96 9.35 -6.38
CA MET A 17 -4.23 8.61 -5.35
C MET A 17 -2.86 8.08 -5.81
N ILE A 18 -2.68 7.87 -7.12
CA ILE A 18 -1.39 7.50 -7.70
C ILE A 18 -0.59 8.77 -8.04
N LEU A 19 -1.18 9.72 -8.73
CA LEU A 19 -0.46 10.87 -9.32
C LEU A 19 0.04 11.84 -8.25
N VAL A 20 -0.77 12.14 -7.24
CA VAL A 20 -0.42 13.10 -6.18
C VAL A 20 0.82 12.68 -5.39
N PRO A 21 0.97 11.44 -4.88
CA PRO A 21 2.19 11.04 -4.20
C PRO A 21 3.34 10.69 -5.16
N SER A 22 3.06 10.26 -6.41
CA SER A 22 4.11 9.87 -7.36
C SER A 22 4.90 11.05 -7.90
N VAL A 23 4.28 12.21 -8.12
CA VAL A 23 4.98 13.40 -8.65
C VAL A 23 6.07 13.90 -7.69
N PRO A 24 5.80 14.20 -6.41
CA PRO A 24 6.85 14.59 -5.46
C PRO A 24 7.90 13.48 -5.27
N PHE A 25 7.46 12.22 -5.22
CA PHE A 25 8.36 11.07 -5.09
C PHE A 25 9.37 11.00 -6.24
N ILE A 26 8.92 11.13 -7.49
CA ILE A 26 9.79 11.14 -8.68
C ILE A 26 10.73 12.34 -8.67
N ILE A 27 10.24 13.54 -8.31
CA ILE A 27 11.06 14.76 -8.23
C ILE A 27 12.18 14.59 -7.19
N VAL A 28 11.85 14.14 -5.99
CA VAL A 28 12.85 13.91 -4.92
C VAL A 28 13.87 12.85 -5.33
N LEU A 29 13.42 11.76 -5.96
CA LEU A 29 14.32 10.72 -6.48
C LEU A 29 15.24 11.25 -7.58
N ALA A 30 14.71 12.01 -8.54
CA ALA A 30 15.50 12.56 -9.64
C ALA A 30 16.57 13.54 -9.14
N ILE A 31 16.19 14.44 -8.23
CA ILE A 31 17.11 15.38 -7.60
C ILE A 31 18.15 14.61 -6.76
N GLY A 32 17.70 13.70 -5.91
CA GLY A 32 18.58 12.90 -5.07
C GLY A 32 19.57 12.06 -5.89
N TYR A 33 19.10 11.41 -6.95
CA TYR A 33 19.94 10.64 -7.87
C TYR A 33 21.01 11.52 -8.52
N HIS A 34 20.62 12.67 -9.06
CA HIS A 34 21.56 13.60 -9.72
C HIS A 34 22.65 14.09 -8.76
N TYR A 35 22.27 14.59 -7.59
CA TYR A 35 23.26 15.10 -6.62
C TYR A 35 24.13 13.98 -6.05
N PHE A 36 23.57 12.83 -5.77
CA PHE A 36 24.29 11.70 -5.22
C PHE A 36 25.32 11.13 -6.21
N THR A 37 24.92 10.96 -7.49
CA THR A 37 25.84 10.46 -8.53
C THR A 37 26.95 11.46 -8.79
N ALA A 38 26.65 12.75 -8.94
CA ALA A 38 27.64 13.79 -9.12
C ALA A 38 28.60 13.88 -7.90
N SER A 39 28.10 13.74 -6.69
CA SER A 39 28.94 13.75 -5.48
C SER A 39 29.88 12.56 -5.42
N LEU A 40 29.42 11.35 -5.74
CA LEU A 40 30.26 10.15 -5.78
C LEU A 40 31.32 10.22 -6.88
N GLU A 41 30.97 10.69 -8.06
CA GLU A 41 31.89 10.87 -9.18
C GLU A 41 33.00 11.86 -8.79
N ASN A 42 32.63 13.05 -8.29
CA ASN A 42 33.57 14.05 -7.82
C ASN A 42 34.46 13.53 -6.68
N SER A 43 33.91 12.78 -5.76
CA SER A 43 34.65 12.16 -4.65
C SER A 43 35.67 11.13 -5.16
N THR A 44 35.29 10.31 -6.15
CA THR A 44 36.19 9.32 -6.79
C THR A 44 37.35 10.02 -7.48
N ILE A 45 37.06 11.05 -8.28
CA ILE A 45 38.08 11.84 -9.00
C ILE A 45 38.99 12.57 -8.01
N ALA A 46 38.44 13.18 -6.96
CA ALA A 46 39.22 13.88 -5.95
C ALA A 46 40.13 12.92 -5.17
N SER A 47 39.64 11.72 -4.85
CA SER A 47 40.45 10.66 -4.22
C SER A 47 41.60 10.22 -5.10
N LEU A 48 41.33 10.01 -6.40
CA LEU A 48 42.37 9.64 -7.36
C LEU A 48 43.43 10.74 -7.51
N LYS A 49 43.03 12.02 -7.60
CA LYS A 49 43.93 13.17 -7.66
C LYS A 49 44.83 13.23 -6.40
N ARG A 50 44.28 13.02 -5.23
CA ARG A 50 45.04 12.99 -3.97
C ARG A 50 46.07 11.88 -3.99
N ILE A 51 45.68 10.66 -4.37
CA ILE A 51 46.60 9.51 -4.42
C ILE A 51 47.75 9.79 -5.40
N VAL A 52 47.45 10.34 -6.58
CA VAL A 52 48.47 10.73 -7.58
C VAL A 52 49.42 11.81 -7.03
N GLY A 53 48.88 12.80 -6.31
CA GLY A 53 49.65 13.85 -5.66
C GLY A 53 50.63 13.31 -4.61
N ASP A 54 50.14 12.45 -3.71
CA ASP A 54 50.93 11.81 -2.66
C ASP A 54 52.02 10.92 -3.28
N HIS A 55 51.66 10.18 -4.34
CA HIS A 55 52.60 9.29 -5.01
C HIS A 55 53.69 10.06 -5.77
N ARG A 56 53.32 11.15 -6.47
CA ARG A 56 54.29 12.07 -7.05
C ARG A 56 55.28 12.57 -6.02
N GLN A 57 54.80 13.04 -4.86
CA GLN A 57 55.65 13.54 -3.78
C GLN A 57 56.60 12.46 -3.26
N MET A 58 56.15 11.22 -3.16
CA MET A 58 56.97 10.08 -2.75
C MET A 58 58.09 9.82 -3.76
N ILE A 59 57.82 9.83 -5.07
CA ILE A 59 58.84 9.65 -6.13
C ILE A 59 59.83 10.81 -6.14
N GLU A 60 59.35 12.05 -6.08
CA GLU A 60 60.19 13.24 -6.00
C GLU A 60 61.08 13.22 -4.74
N SER A 61 60.56 12.77 -3.60
CA SER A 61 61.33 12.62 -2.37
C SER A 61 62.42 11.57 -2.51
N PHE A 62 62.07 10.42 -3.12
CA PHE A 62 63.04 9.38 -3.40
C PHE A 62 64.22 9.91 -4.29
N LEU A 63 63.95 10.57 -5.38
CA LEU A 63 64.99 11.14 -6.27
C LEU A 63 65.81 12.19 -5.58
N ARG A 64 65.18 13.04 -4.75
CA ARG A 64 65.83 14.08 -3.96
C ARG A 64 66.76 13.52 -2.88
N GLU A 65 66.34 12.49 -2.19
CA GLU A 65 67.15 11.78 -1.20
C GLU A 65 68.40 11.16 -1.85
N ARG A 66 68.23 10.47 -2.99
CA ARG A 66 69.36 9.88 -3.72
C ARG A 66 70.36 10.96 -4.18
N LYS A 67 69.84 12.12 -4.65
CA LYS A 67 70.66 13.27 -5.00
C LYS A 67 71.40 13.82 -3.77
N ALA A 68 70.70 13.92 -2.63
CA ALA A 68 71.34 14.42 -1.39
C ALA A 68 72.43 13.48 -0.85
N ASP A 69 72.20 12.15 -0.94
CA ASP A 69 73.21 11.17 -0.56
C ASP A 69 74.50 11.35 -1.40
N LEU A 70 74.40 11.47 -2.74
CA LEU A 70 75.55 11.74 -3.61
C LEU A 70 76.13 13.13 -3.39
N GLY A 71 75.26 14.13 -3.15
CA GLY A 71 75.67 15.50 -2.81
C GLY A 71 76.53 15.59 -1.54
N PHE A 72 76.15 14.82 -0.51
CA PHE A 72 76.98 14.68 0.70
C PHE A 72 78.31 14.05 0.37
N VAL A 73 78.38 12.99 -0.41
CA VAL A 73 79.62 12.33 -0.83
C VAL A 73 80.53 13.28 -1.58
N ILE A 74 80.06 13.92 -2.65
CA ILE A 74 80.84 14.77 -3.52
C ILE A 74 81.34 16.03 -2.79
N SER A 75 80.63 16.48 -1.75
CA SER A 75 81.04 17.62 -0.91
C SER A 75 82.00 17.25 0.19
N SER A 76 82.02 16.04 0.70
CA SER A 76 82.77 15.57 1.84
C SER A 76 84.11 14.96 1.49
N TYR A 77 84.26 14.45 0.27
CA TYR A 77 85.51 13.78 -0.15
C TYR A 77 86.10 14.49 -1.38
N ARG A 78 87.46 14.35 -1.53
CA ARG A 78 88.20 14.87 -2.66
C ARG A 78 88.25 13.87 -3.81
N PHE A 79 88.52 14.33 -5.00
CA PHE A 79 88.62 13.49 -6.19
C PHE A 79 89.66 12.37 -6.04
N GLU A 80 90.87 12.74 -5.48
CA GLU A 80 91.97 11.79 -5.26
C GLU A 80 91.56 10.69 -4.25
N GLU A 81 90.81 11.05 -3.21
CA GLU A 81 90.33 10.09 -2.17
C GLU A 81 89.36 9.10 -2.77
N LEU A 82 88.40 9.55 -3.56
CA LEU A 82 87.40 8.70 -4.22
C LEU A 82 87.93 7.93 -5.42
N SER A 83 89.12 8.30 -5.93
CA SER A 83 89.85 7.55 -6.97
C SER A 83 90.48 6.30 -6.44
N ASP A 84 90.67 6.17 -5.07
CA ASP A 84 91.15 4.96 -4.44
C ASP A 84 90.02 3.88 -4.38
N PRO A 85 90.25 2.69 -4.98
CA PRO A 85 89.24 1.62 -4.98
C PRO A 85 88.79 1.14 -3.62
N GLN A 86 89.65 1.18 -2.58
CA GLN A 86 89.29 0.73 -1.23
C GLN A 86 88.36 1.75 -0.53
N MET A 87 88.71 3.04 -0.68
CA MET A 87 87.87 4.13 -0.15
C MET A 87 86.47 4.11 -0.83
N LEU A 88 86.47 4.02 -2.15
CA LEU A 88 85.21 3.94 -2.91
C LEU A 88 84.36 2.73 -2.49
N TYR A 89 84.98 1.56 -2.25
CA TYR A 89 84.23 0.37 -1.74
C TYR A 89 83.61 0.61 -0.38
N GLY A 90 84.38 1.14 0.58
CA GLY A 90 83.90 1.45 1.94
C GLY A 90 82.74 2.45 1.92
N LEU A 91 82.84 3.47 1.08
CA LEU A 91 81.78 4.46 0.89
C LEU A 91 80.55 3.87 0.25
N PHE A 92 80.69 3.09 -0.80
CA PHE A 92 79.55 2.42 -1.44
C PHE A 92 78.82 1.50 -0.48
N LYS A 93 79.55 0.73 0.35
CA LYS A 93 78.95 -0.14 1.37
C LYS A 93 78.11 0.67 2.36
N ASN A 94 78.65 1.82 2.84
CA ASN A 94 77.88 2.69 3.74
C ASN A 94 76.64 3.28 3.10
N LEU A 95 76.71 3.67 1.78
CA LEU A 95 75.54 4.11 1.02
C LEU A 95 74.50 3.01 0.88
N GLN A 96 74.97 1.79 0.59
CA GLN A 96 74.08 0.63 0.38
C GLN A 96 73.43 0.18 1.68
N GLU A 97 74.10 0.27 2.83
CA GLU A 97 73.49 0.02 4.15
C GLU A 97 72.36 0.99 4.48
N LYS A 98 72.51 2.27 4.04
CA LYS A 98 71.46 3.28 4.21
C LYS A 98 70.32 3.13 3.16
N SER A 99 70.66 2.72 1.96
CA SER A 99 69.76 2.56 0.85
C SER A 99 70.21 1.49 -0.12
N ALA A 100 69.49 0.38 -0.16
CA ALA A 100 69.77 -0.74 -1.06
C ALA A 100 69.51 -0.41 -2.54
N THR A 101 69.10 0.81 -2.85
CA THR A 101 68.75 1.22 -4.23
C THR A 101 69.92 1.53 -5.14
N PHE A 102 71.13 1.73 -4.55
CA PHE A 102 72.36 1.96 -5.30
C PHE A 102 72.92 0.61 -5.81
N VAL A 103 73.10 0.48 -7.14
CA VAL A 103 73.67 -0.71 -7.77
C VAL A 103 75.17 -0.61 -7.88
N ASP A 104 75.68 0.57 -8.21
CA ASP A 104 77.09 0.89 -8.34
C ASP A 104 77.37 2.38 -8.17
N LEU A 105 78.66 2.68 -8.01
CA LEU A 105 79.19 4.02 -7.86
C LEU A 105 80.42 4.18 -8.78
N GLY A 106 80.52 5.28 -9.53
CA GLY A 106 81.62 5.58 -10.43
C GLY A 106 82.07 7.02 -10.34
N ILE A 107 83.38 7.24 -10.47
CA ILE A 107 84.05 8.54 -10.47
C ILE A 107 84.61 8.75 -11.86
N PHE A 108 84.39 9.94 -12.41
CA PHE A 108 84.84 10.33 -13.73
C PHE A 108 85.66 11.63 -13.65
N ASN A 109 86.73 11.70 -14.45
CA ASN A 109 87.49 12.92 -14.58
C ASN A 109 86.81 13.88 -15.61
N GLU A 110 87.46 15.05 -15.83
CA GLU A 110 86.98 16.12 -16.72
C GLU A 110 86.88 15.67 -18.19
N GLU A 111 87.68 14.70 -18.61
CA GLU A 111 87.64 14.13 -19.96
C GLU A 111 86.56 13.06 -20.11
N GLY A 112 85.84 12.70 -19.05
CA GLY A 112 84.81 11.66 -19.11
C GLY A 112 85.34 10.23 -18.96
N ILE A 113 86.61 10.07 -18.57
CA ILE A 113 87.18 8.76 -18.30
C ILE A 113 86.74 8.24 -16.92
N HIS A 114 86.31 7.02 -16.86
CA HIS A 114 85.91 6.31 -15.63
C HIS A 114 87.13 5.92 -14.80
N VAL A 115 87.47 6.70 -13.79
CA VAL A 115 88.72 6.58 -13.04
C VAL A 115 88.61 5.53 -11.92
N ALA A 116 87.49 5.54 -11.22
CA ALA A 116 87.24 4.57 -10.17
C ALA A 116 85.78 4.05 -10.23
N TYR A 117 85.60 2.81 -9.89
CA TYR A 117 84.30 2.13 -9.95
C TYR A 117 84.19 1.07 -8.89
N HIS A 118 83.03 1.07 -8.23
CA HIS A 118 82.60 -0.06 -7.42
C HIS A 118 81.21 -0.55 -7.88
N GLY A 119 81.12 -1.83 -8.21
CA GLY A 119 79.89 -2.46 -8.67
C GLY A 119 80.16 -3.78 -9.44
N PRO A 120 79.15 -4.40 -10.00
CA PRO A 120 79.24 -5.74 -10.59
C PRO A 120 79.90 -5.80 -12.01
N TYR A 121 80.35 -4.65 -12.55
CA TYR A 121 80.85 -4.59 -13.93
C TYR A 121 82.34 -4.10 -13.99
N ARG A 122 82.99 -4.35 -15.11
CA ARG A 122 84.34 -3.84 -15.36
C ARG A 122 84.26 -2.57 -16.21
N LEU A 123 84.13 -1.41 -15.59
CA LEU A 123 83.88 -0.15 -16.30
C LEU A 123 85.03 0.85 -16.15
N VAL A 124 86.04 0.63 -15.33
CA VAL A 124 87.23 1.51 -15.18
C VAL A 124 87.96 1.62 -16.52
N GLY A 125 88.38 2.83 -16.85
CA GLY A 125 89.08 3.17 -18.10
C GLY A 125 88.15 3.37 -19.32
N ARG A 126 86.86 3.21 -19.17
CA ARG A 126 85.89 3.51 -20.25
C ARG A 126 85.76 5.03 -20.41
N ASP A 127 85.63 5.47 -21.68
CA ASP A 127 85.36 6.85 -22.05
C ASP A 127 83.84 7.07 -22.18
N TYR A 128 83.29 8.04 -21.43
CA TYR A 128 81.89 8.47 -21.43
C TYR A 128 81.73 9.91 -21.95
N SER A 129 82.76 10.54 -22.49
CA SER A 129 82.72 11.92 -22.99
C SER A 129 81.64 12.17 -24.03
N GLN A 130 81.31 11.16 -24.81
CA GLN A 130 80.28 11.25 -25.84
C GLN A 130 78.87 10.91 -25.35
N GLU A 131 78.72 10.35 -24.18
CA GLU A 131 77.43 9.98 -23.62
C GLU A 131 76.60 11.22 -23.25
N ASP A 132 75.33 11.22 -23.60
CA ASP A 132 74.46 12.38 -23.37
C ASP A 132 74.35 12.73 -21.89
N TRP A 133 74.25 11.75 -21.01
CA TRP A 133 74.16 11.99 -19.58
C TRP A 133 75.42 12.72 -19.04
N PHE A 134 76.64 12.43 -19.56
CA PHE A 134 77.88 13.06 -19.12
C PHE A 134 77.90 14.52 -19.58
N LYS A 135 77.56 14.80 -20.85
CA LYS A 135 77.45 16.17 -21.35
C LYS A 135 76.43 16.99 -20.57
N GLN A 136 75.29 16.37 -20.18
CA GLN A 136 74.26 17.07 -19.37
C GLN A 136 74.70 17.38 -17.96
N VAL A 137 75.34 16.43 -17.25
CA VAL A 137 75.80 16.68 -15.90
C VAL A 137 76.90 17.73 -15.84
N MET A 138 77.83 17.74 -16.80
CA MET A 138 78.86 18.78 -16.93
C MET A 138 78.25 20.16 -17.13
N LYS A 139 77.18 20.26 -17.90
CA LYS A 139 76.50 21.54 -18.18
C LYS A 139 75.62 22.03 -17.01
N GLN A 140 74.92 21.11 -16.31
CA GLN A 140 73.90 21.44 -15.32
C GLN A 140 74.36 21.27 -13.86
N GLY A 141 75.53 20.64 -13.63
CA GLY A 141 76.03 20.27 -12.31
C GLY A 141 75.31 19.07 -11.68
N TYR A 142 74.13 18.70 -12.18
CA TYR A 142 73.31 17.59 -11.72
C TYR A 142 72.46 17.04 -12.83
N TYR A 143 72.33 15.71 -12.94
CA TYR A 143 71.52 15.08 -13.96
C TYR A 143 70.95 13.74 -13.48
N VAL A 144 69.69 13.49 -13.78
CA VAL A 144 69.02 12.19 -13.72
C VAL A 144 68.72 11.73 -15.15
N SER A 145 69.27 10.60 -15.56
CA SER A 145 69.01 10.10 -16.91
C SER A 145 67.61 9.50 -17.06
N ASP A 146 67.16 9.37 -18.28
CA ASP A 146 66.11 8.38 -18.59
C ASP A 146 66.70 6.98 -18.47
N ILE A 147 65.86 5.95 -18.53
CA ILE A 147 66.29 4.57 -18.57
C ILE A 147 66.94 4.29 -19.92
N PHE A 148 68.15 3.71 -19.87
CA PHE A 148 68.92 3.34 -21.05
C PHE A 148 69.73 2.06 -20.83
N LEU A 149 70.25 1.41 -21.88
CA LEU A 149 70.98 0.16 -21.76
C LEU A 149 72.47 0.38 -21.40
N GLY A 150 73.09 1.41 -21.98
CA GLY A 150 74.49 1.72 -21.80
C GLY A 150 75.44 0.54 -22.09
N TYR A 151 76.66 0.61 -21.58
CA TYR A 151 77.67 -0.48 -21.70
C TYR A 151 77.26 -1.79 -21.00
N ARG A 152 76.27 -1.73 -20.06
CA ARG A 152 75.82 -2.86 -19.26
C ARG A 152 74.84 -3.77 -20.03
N ARG A 153 74.20 -3.24 -21.07
CA ARG A 153 73.13 -3.89 -21.84
C ARG A 153 71.94 -4.35 -20.96
N ILE A 154 71.75 -3.65 -19.83
CA ILE A 154 70.61 -3.86 -18.91
C ILE A 154 69.94 -2.52 -18.68
N PRO A 155 68.63 -2.41 -18.72
CA PRO A 155 67.91 -1.15 -18.41
C PRO A 155 68.26 -0.60 -17.05
N HIS A 156 68.73 0.63 -16.99
CA HIS A 156 69.03 1.34 -15.76
C HIS A 156 68.97 2.85 -15.97
N PHE A 157 68.79 3.61 -14.90
CA PHE A 157 68.98 5.04 -14.89
C PHE A 157 70.05 5.45 -13.87
N ILE A 158 70.59 6.60 -14.06
CA ILE A 158 71.67 7.10 -13.24
C ILE A 158 71.33 8.46 -12.61
N ILE A 159 71.96 8.73 -11.48
CA ILE A 159 72.03 10.05 -10.88
C ILE A 159 73.50 10.45 -10.89
N ALA A 160 73.82 11.59 -11.47
CA ALA A 160 75.16 12.10 -11.57
C ALA A 160 75.25 13.55 -11.06
N LEU A 161 76.34 13.87 -10.36
CA LEU A 161 76.66 15.20 -9.93
C LEU A 161 78.07 15.57 -10.38
N CYS A 162 78.24 16.84 -10.77
CA CYS A 162 79.54 17.44 -11.11
C CYS A 162 79.96 18.38 -10.01
N ARG A 163 81.29 18.40 -9.68
CA ARG A 163 81.93 19.35 -8.78
C ARG A 163 83.22 19.85 -9.39
N GLU A 164 83.45 21.14 -9.24
CA GLU A 164 84.72 21.75 -9.51
C GLU A 164 85.60 21.75 -8.22
N GLU A 165 86.83 21.25 -8.34
CA GLU A 165 87.79 21.21 -7.26
C GLU A 165 89.20 21.59 -7.79
N ALA A 166 89.82 22.62 -7.24
CA ALA A 166 91.12 23.12 -7.66
C ALA A 166 91.26 23.43 -9.16
N GLY A 167 90.19 23.91 -9.80
CA GLY A 167 90.13 24.24 -11.23
C GLY A 167 89.89 23.05 -12.19
N ARG A 168 89.55 21.87 -11.63
CA ARG A 168 89.19 20.67 -12.38
C ARG A 168 87.78 20.24 -12.08
N GLU A 169 87.00 19.87 -13.09
CA GLU A 169 85.69 19.31 -12.89
C GLU A 169 85.75 17.77 -12.89
N TRP A 170 84.96 17.18 -12.02
CA TRP A 170 84.83 15.73 -11.91
C TRP A 170 83.39 15.33 -11.59
N VAL A 171 83.03 14.11 -11.95
CA VAL A 171 81.66 13.63 -11.82
C VAL A 171 81.63 12.38 -10.95
N ILE A 172 80.69 12.38 -9.99
CA ILE A 172 80.23 11.16 -9.32
C ILE A 172 78.93 10.71 -9.93
N ARG A 173 78.82 9.40 -10.24
CA ARG A 173 77.61 8.80 -10.80
C ARG A 173 77.24 7.56 -10.01
N ALA A 174 75.98 7.45 -9.64
CA ALA A 174 75.38 6.23 -9.12
C ALA A 174 74.31 5.68 -10.06
N THR A 175 74.26 4.38 -10.15
CA THR A 175 73.16 3.68 -10.84
C THR A 175 72.13 3.31 -9.81
N ILE A 176 70.89 3.56 -10.18
CA ILE A 176 69.72 3.22 -9.38
C ILE A 176 69.11 1.92 -9.87
N ASP A 177 68.71 1.06 -8.94
CA ASP A 177 68.04 -0.18 -9.22
C ASP A 177 66.64 0.10 -9.81
N THR A 178 66.46 -0.26 -11.06
CA THR A 178 65.18 -0.04 -11.78
C THR A 178 64.07 -0.93 -11.28
N TYR A 179 64.35 -2.11 -10.72
CA TYR A 179 63.32 -2.98 -10.13
C TYR A 179 62.78 -2.39 -8.83
N MET A 180 63.69 -1.91 -7.95
CA MET A 180 63.27 -1.25 -6.71
C MET A 180 62.52 0.07 -7.00
N PHE A 181 62.91 0.81 -8.04
CA PHE A 181 62.21 2.00 -8.46
C PHE A 181 60.85 1.68 -9.06
N THR A 182 60.74 0.64 -9.89
CA THR A 182 59.50 0.17 -10.45
C THR A 182 58.55 -0.31 -9.33
N ASP A 183 59.05 -1.07 -8.37
CA ASP A 183 58.25 -1.51 -7.21
C ASP A 183 57.72 -0.33 -6.37
N LEU A 184 58.57 0.74 -6.20
CA LEU A 184 58.13 1.98 -5.55
C LEU A 184 56.96 2.63 -6.30
N VAL A 185 57.01 2.67 -7.62
CA VAL A 185 55.98 3.29 -8.47
C VAL A 185 54.73 2.39 -8.54
N GLU A 186 54.87 1.07 -8.62
CA GLU A 186 53.79 0.11 -8.70
C GLU A 186 53.02 -0.12 -7.39
N LYS A 187 53.61 0.28 -6.26
CA LYS A 187 52.98 0.12 -4.91
C LYS A 187 51.64 0.83 -4.77
N VAL A 188 51.27 1.70 -5.70
CA VAL A 188 49.95 2.32 -5.75
C VAL A 188 48.91 1.28 -6.08
N ARG A 189 48.20 0.81 -5.07
CA ARG A 189 47.01 -0.04 -5.26
C ARG A 189 45.75 0.81 -5.15
N ILE A 190 45.10 1.06 -6.29
CA ILE A 190 43.81 1.75 -6.36
C ILE A 190 42.77 0.76 -6.86
N GLY A 191 41.81 0.38 -6.03
CA GLY A 191 40.84 -0.63 -6.38
C GLY A 191 41.47 -1.98 -6.74
N LYS A 192 40.89 -2.68 -7.67
CA LYS A 192 41.36 -3.99 -8.15
C LYS A 192 42.26 -3.90 -9.38
N THR A 193 41.97 -2.94 -10.26
CA THR A 193 42.57 -2.82 -11.59
C THR A 193 43.52 -1.62 -11.70
N GLY A 194 43.63 -0.82 -10.65
CA GLY A 194 44.49 0.36 -10.63
C GLY A 194 45.98 0.01 -10.75
N GLU A 195 46.71 0.77 -11.57
CA GLU A 195 48.15 0.65 -11.78
C GLU A 195 48.77 2.03 -11.99
N ALA A 196 50.07 2.12 -11.68
CA ALA A 196 50.85 3.33 -11.86
C ALA A 196 52.14 3.02 -12.62
N TYR A 197 52.58 3.96 -13.46
CA TYR A 197 53.80 3.88 -14.24
C TYR A 197 54.30 5.27 -14.61
N ILE A 198 55.55 5.34 -15.08
CA ILE A 198 56.19 6.58 -15.47
C ILE A 198 56.51 6.53 -16.97
N LEU A 199 56.22 7.63 -17.64
CA LEU A 199 56.63 7.90 -19.03
C LEU A 199 57.54 9.11 -19.05
N ASN A 200 58.53 9.13 -19.99
CA ASN A 200 59.26 10.35 -20.29
C ASN A 200 58.49 11.27 -21.26
N ALA A 201 59.06 12.43 -21.59
CA ALA A 201 58.45 13.38 -22.55
C ALA A 201 58.24 12.81 -23.95
N GLY A 202 58.98 11.80 -24.34
CA GLY A 202 58.81 11.06 -25.60
C GLY A 202 57.74 9.95 -25.55
N GLY A 203 57.10 9.71 -24.38
CA GLY A 203 56.15 8.62 -24.22
C GLY A 203 56.77 7.24 -24.05
N VAL A 204 58.05 7.19 -23.63
CA VAL A 204 58.78 5.94 -23.41
C VAL A 204 58.68 5.53 -21.95
N PHE A 205 58.36 4.26 -21.67
CA PHE A 205 58.20 3.70 -20.32
C PHE A 205 59.52 3.78 -19.53
N GLN A 206 59.46 4.46 -18.37
CA GLN A 206 60.52 4.56 -17.40
C GLN A 206 60.31 3.58 -16.23
N THR A 207 59.14 2.99 -16.11
CA THR A 207 58.81 1.85 -15.28
C THR A 207 57.93 0.90 -16.06
N ALA A 208 58.01 -0.39 -15.79
CA ALA A 208 57.12 -1.34 -16.44
C ALA A 208 55.68 -1.05 -16.04
N ARG A 209 54.76 -1.40 -16.91
CA ARG A 209 53.30 -1.34 -16.67
C ARG A 209 52.76 -2.76 -16.51
N ARG A 210 52.09 -3.02 -15.41
CA ARG A 210 51.58 -4.37 -15.04
C ARG A 210 50.70 -5.00 -16.14
N SER A 211 49.90 -4.20 -16.82
CA SER A 211 48.96 -4.67 -17.85
C SER A 211 49.61 -4.85 -19.25
N GLY A 212 50.92 -4.64 -19.35
CA GLY A 212 51.73 -4.71 -20.57
C GLY A 212 52.33 -3.34 -20.93
N GLY A 213 53.57 -3.36 -21.39
CA GLY A 213 54.44 -2.19 -21.65
C GLY A 213 55.73 -2.36 -20.82
N ASP A 214 56.78 -2.81 -21.49
CA ASP A 214 58.08 -3.02 -20.86
C ASP A 214 58.94 -1.75 -20.84
N LEU A 215 59.96 -1.78 -20.02
CA LEU A 215 60.94 -0.69 -19.91
C LEU A 215 61.51 -0.34 -21.27
N MET A 216 61.57 0.95 -21.58
CA MET A 216 62.10 1.53 -22.81
C MET A 216 61.20 1.31 -24.08
N GLU A 217 60.02 0.69 -23.94
CA GLU A 217 59.03 0.67 -25.00
C GLU A 217 58.30 2.01 -25.09
N THR A 218 57.74 2.31 -26.26
CA THR A 218 56.93 3.52 -26.46
C THR A 218 55.48 3.18 -26.10
N ASP A 219 54.81 4.08 -25.39
CA ASP A 219 53.39 3.95 -25.05
C ASP A 219 52.52 4.12 -26.31
N ASP A 220 51.86 3.05 -26.74
CA ASP A 220 50.97 3.03 -27.90
C ASP A 220 49.71 3.91 -27.67
N GLU A 221 49.39 4.18 -26.43
CA GLU A 221 48.20 4.94 -26.07
C GLU A 221 48.37 6.47 -26.25
N ARG A 222 49.61 6.95 -26.46
CA ARG A 222 49.94 8.37 -26.67
C ARG A 222 49.29 9.29 -25.61
N ILE A 223 49.52 8.99 -24.34
CA ILE A 223 48.91 9.72 -23.19
C ILE A 223 49.66 11.01 -22.90
N VAL A 224 50.91 11.09 -23.30
CA VAL A 224 51.77 12.25 -23.04
C VAL A 224 51.18 13.49 -23.68
N THR A 225 50.79 14.43 -22.85
CA THR A 225 50.31 15.76 -23.28
C THR A 225 51.06 16.83 -22.54
N PRO A 226 51.46 17.93 -23.23
CA PRO A 226 52.02 19.09 -22.55
C PRO A 226 51.04 19.59 -21.47
N ALA A 227 51.52 19.69 -20.25
CA ALA A 227 50.71 20.23 -19.17
C ALA A 227 51.59 21.13 -18.28
N PRO A 228 51.00 22.13 -17.62
CA PRO A 228 51.72 22.91 -16.59
C PRO A 228 52.23 21.97 -15.51
N GLN A 229 53.47 22.25 -15.06
CA GLN A 229 54.03 21.55 -13.87
C GLN A 229 53.09 21.74 -12.68
N ASN A 230 52.83 20.67 -11.94
CA ASN A 230 51.96 20.61 -10.77
C ASN A 230 50.46 20.41 -11.03
N GLU A 231 49.95 20.42 -12.25
CA GLU A 231 48.54 20.10 -12.52
C GLU A 231 48.34 18.57 -12.54
N ILE A 232 47.31 18.10 -11.86
CA ILE A 232 46.85 16.71 -11.97
C ILE A 232 45.64 16.69 -12.91
N ARG A 233 45.79 16.12 -14.07
CA ARG A 233 44.73 15.97 -15.06
C ARG A 233 44.09 14.62 -14.94
N THR A 234 42.76 14.62 -15.03
CA THR A 234 41.96 13.39 -15.02
C THR A 234 41.10 13.34 -16.27
N PHE A 235 41.07 12.21 -16.94
CA PHE A 235 40.26 11.98 -18.15
C PHE A 235 39.96 10.50 -18.29
N ILE A 236 38.92 10.18 -19.08
CA ILE A 236 38.58 8.81 -19.45
C ILE A 236 39.03 8.59 -20.90
N LYS A 237 39.73 7.47 -21.14
CA LYS A 237 40.20 7.07 -22.47
C LYS A 237 40.04 5.55 -22.61
N LYS A 238 39.72 5.11 -23.83
CA LYS A 238 39.68 3.68 -24.15
C LYS A 238 41.05 3.21 -24.61
N ASP A 239 41.44 2.04 -24.14
CA ASP A 239 42.67 1.37 -24.61
C ASP A 239 42.48 0.74 -26.01
N ALA A 240 43.53 0.09 -26.53
CA ALA A 240 43.51 -0.59 -27.80
C ALA A 240 42.51 -1.76 -27.90
N LYS A 241 42.06 -2.29 -26.75
CA LYS A 241 41.05 -3.38 -26.62
C LYS A 241 39.63 -2.84 -26.50
N GLY A 242 39.46 -1.51 -26.42
CA GLY A 242 38.17 -0.85 -26.28
C GLY A 242 37.69 -0.69 -24.84
N GLU A 243 38.48 -1.13 -23.84
CA GLU A 243 38.18 -0.98 -22.43
C GLU A 243 38.40 0.47 -21.97
N ALA A 244 37.47 1.03 -21.22
CA ALA A 244 37.55 2.40 -20.74
C ALA A 244 38.32 2.46 -19.40
N TYR A 245 39.29 3.36 -19.36
CA TYR A 245 40.10 3.64 -18.17
C TYR A 245 39.96 5.09 -17.74
N LEU A 246 39.87 5.29 -16.43
CA LEU A 246 40.05 6.59 -15.79
C LEU A 246 41.52 6.82 -15.54
N TYR A 247 42.08 7.84 -16.18
CA TYR A 247 43.46 8.26 -16.06
C TYR A 247 43.58 9.45 -15.13
N ALA A 248 44.69 9.48 -14.36
CA ALA A 248 45.17 10.65 -13.68
C ALA A 248 46.67 10.80 -13.94
N THR A 249 47.09 11.93 -14.47
CA THR A 249 48.45 12.17 -14.93
C THR A 249 49.01 13.45 -14.27
N THR A 250 50.29 13.45 -13.95
CA THR A 250 51.02 14.63 -13.47
C THR A 250 52.51 14.55 -13.80
N TRP A 251 53.12 15.70 -14.07
CA TRP A 251 54.57 15.79 -14.29
C TRP A 251 55.31 15.90 -12.96
N LEU A 252 56.50 15.27 -12.88
CA LEU A 252 57.46 15.49 -11.82
C LEU A 252 58.11 16.87 -11.95
N ARG A 253 58.53 17.50 -10.86
CA ARG A 253 59.09 18.86 -10.83
C ARG A 253 60.51 18.95 -11.40
N ASP A 254 61.36 18.00 -10.97
CA ASP A 254 62.78 18.04 -11.20
C ASP A 254 63.24 17.13 -12.36
N LYS A 255 62.29 16.48 -13.03
CA LYS A 255 62.56 15.57 -14.15
C LYS A 255 61.33 15.54 -15.06
N ASP A 256 61.59 15.60 -16.39
CA ASP A 256 60.54 15.53 -17.42
C ASP A 256 59.93 14.10 -17.51
N TRP A 257 59.51 13.61 -16.39
CA TRP A 257 58.80 12.35 -16.22
C TRP A 257 57.34 12.60 -15.84
N MET A 258 56.45 11.91 -16.51
CA MET A 258 55.01 11.95 -16.23
C MET A 258 54.61 10.70 -15.46
N LEU A 259 54.13 10.89 -14.22
CA LEU A 259 53.46 9.83 -13.49
C LEU A 259 52.05 9.64 -14.07
N VAL A 260 51.75 8.45 -14.49
CA VAL A 260 50.44 8.01 -14.97
C VAL A 260 49.90 7.02 -13.98
N VAL A 261 48.68 7.28 -13.50
CA VAL A 261 47.87 6.34 -12.73
C VAL A 261 46.61 6.10 -13.51
N ARG A 262 46.26 4.84 -13.73
CA ARG A 262 45.02 4.48 -14.41
C ARG A 262 44.28 3.37 -13.68
N GLN A 263 42.98 3.34 -13.85
CA GLN A 263 42.09 2.31 -13.30
C GLN A 263 40.96 2.09 -14.28
N GLU A 264 40.50 0.83 -14.44
CA GLU A 264 39.29 0.57 -15.25
C GLU A 264 38.12 1.40 -14.73
N GLU A 265 37.42 2.07 -15.65
CA GLU A 265 36.23 2.89 -15.33
C GLU A 265 35.19 2.07 -14.56
N ALA A 266 35.02 0.80 -14.94
CA ALA A 266 34.13 -0.13 -14.28
C ALA A 266 34.47 -0.38 -12.81
N ASP A 267 35.75 -0.39 -12.45
CA ASP A 267 36.22 -0.57 -11.09
C ASP A 267 36.20 0.76 -10.32
N ALA A 268 36.66 1.85 -10.94
CA ALA A 268 36.67 3.19 -10.35
C ALA A 268 35.26 3.64 -9.91
N PHE A 269 34.25 3.38 -10.73
CA PHE A 269 32.86 3.76 -10.48
C PHE A 269 31.97 2.61 -10.01
N ARG A 270 32.56 1.54 -9.46
CA ARG A 270 31.78 0.39 -8.93
C ARG A 270 30.80 0.81 -7.84
N ALA A 271 31.24 1.66 -6.91
CA ALA A 271 30.39 2.17 -5.82
C ALA A 271 29.20 2.97 -6.38
N LEU A 272 29.45 3.79 -7.42
CA LEU A 272 28.42 4.55 -8.11
C LEU A 272 27.36 3.64 -8.74
N ARG A 273 27.79 2.58 -9.47
CA ARG A 273 26.87 1.62 -10.08
C ARG A 273 26.04 0.86 -9.03
N SER A 274 26.69 0.36 -7.99
CA SER A 274 25.98 -0.32 -6.90
C SER A 274 24.95 0.58 -6.24
N ALA A 275 25.28 1.84 -5.99
CA ALA A 275 24.36 2.82 -5.44
C ALA A 275 23.20 3.13 -6.38
N SER A 276 23.48 3.25 -7.69
CA SER A 276 22.44 3.45 -8.71
C SER A 276 21.44 2.29 -8.74
N TYR A 277 21.90 1.04 -8.69
CA TYR A 277 21.01 -0.12 -8.60
C TYR A 277 20.16 -0.13 -7.35
N MET A 278 20.73 0.24 -6.19
CA MET A 278 19.99 0.37 -4.93
C MET A 278 18.89 1.44 -5.02
N ILE A 279 19.20 2.59 -5.61
CA ILE A 279 18.22 3.67 -5.81
C ILE A 279 17.09 3.20 -6.72
N ILE A 280 17.40 2.52 -7.84
CA ILE A 280 16.40 1.96 -8.75
C ILE A 280 15.52 0.95 -8.02
N LEU A 281 16.10 0.04 -7.23
CA LEU A 281 15.36 -0.95 -6.45
C LEU A 281 14.40 -0.29 -5.45
N VAL A 282 14.89 0.68 -4.67
CA VAL A 282 14.08 1.44 -3.71
C VAL A 282 12.95 2.20 -4.43
N SER A 283 13.24 2.75 -5.62
CA SER A 283 12.24 3.45 -6.44
C SER A 283 11.12 2.53 -6.92
N LEU A 284 11.47 1.31 -7.35
CA LEU A 284 10.49 0.30 -7.78
C LEU A 284 9.61 -0.17 -6.61
N ILE A 285 10.22 -0.41 -5.45
CA ILE A 285 9.49 -0.81 -4.23
C ILE A 285 8.56 0.32 -3.78
N GLY A 286 9.06 1.56 -3.71
CA GLY A 286 8.27 2.73 -3.30
C GLY A 286 7.12 3.02 -4.26
N GLY A 287 7.39 2.99 -5.57
CA GLY A 287 6.36 3.15 -6.60
C GLY A 287 5.31 2.04 -6.56
N GLY A 288 5.74 0.78 -6.40
CA GLY A 288 4.85 -0.36 -6.24
C GLY A 288 3.95 -0.23 -5.01
N LEU A 289 4.51 0.23 -3.87
CA LEU A 289 3.76 0.47 -2.65
C LEU A 289 2.68 1.55 -2.83
N ILE A 290 3.02 2.66 -3.50
CA ILE A 290 2.04 3.73 -3.82
C ILE A 290 0.86 3.14 -4.59
N VAL A 291 1.12 2.33 -5.62
CA VAL A 291 0.08 1.70 -6.44
C VAL A 291 -0.80 0.77 -5.60
N VAL A 292 -0.20 -0.12 -4.80
CA VAL A 292 -0.92 -1.06 -3.94
C VAL A 292 -1.82 -0.34 -2.94
N VAL A 293 -1.27 0.68 -2.26
CA VAL A 293 -2.01 1.49 -1.27
C VAL A 293 -3.15 2.25 -1.95
N ALA A 294 -2.91 2.83 -3.14
CA ALA A 294 -3.94 3.52 -3.91
C ALA A 294 -5.11 2.59 -4.29
N PHE A 295 -4.82 1.37 -4.76
CA PHE A 295 -5.85 0.37 -5.05
C PHE A 295 -6.64 -0.05 -3.81
N TYR A 296 -5.94 -0.29 -2.70
CA TYR A 296 -6.57 -0.68 -1.43
C TYR A 296 -7.50 0.40 -0.89
N ILE A 297 -7.01 1.65 -0.80
CA ILE A 297 -7.79 2.78 -0.28
C ILE A 297 -8.97 3.08 -1.20
N THR A 298 -8.76 3.14 -2.53
CA THR A 298 -9.83 3.39 -3.49
C THR A 298 -10.92 2.32 -3.39
N GLY A 299 -10.54 1.03 -3.28
CA GLY A 299 -11.50 -0.06 -3.09
C GLY A 299 -12.30 0.06 -1.78
N LYS A 300 -11.67 0.52 -0.69
CA LYS A 300 -12.33 0.75 0.61
C LYS A 300 -13.30 1.93 0.55
N ILE A 301 -12.91 3.03 -0.10
CA ILE A 301 -13.75 4.23 -0.25
C ILE A 301 -15.01 3.89 -1.07
N ILE A 302 -14.85 3.26 -2.23
CA ILE A 302 -15.97 2.91 -3.11
C ILE A 302 -16.95 1.98 -2.39
N ARG A 303 -16.47 0.91 -1.73
CA ARG A 303 -17.36 0.00 -0.97
C ARG A 303 -18.10 0.70 0.16
N ARG A 304 -17.47 1.68 0.81
CA ARG A 304 -18.13 2.47 1.85
C ARG A 304 -19.21 3.38 1.27
N MET A 305 -18.95 4.02 0.13
CA MET A 305 -19.93 4.86 -0.56
C MET A 305 -21.15 4.05 -1.02
N GLU A 306 -20.93 2.88 -1.64
CA GLU A 306 -22.01 1.97 -2.06
C GLU A 306 -22.91 1.57 -0.87
N ARG A 307 -22.32 1.27 0.29
CA ARG A 307 -23.09 0.97 1.51
C ARG A 307 -23.94 2.15 1.98
N ILE A 308 -23.35 3.33 2.03
CA ILE A 308 -24.06 4.53 2.49
C ILE A 308 -25.23 4.86 1.55
N ASP A 309 -25.04 4.73 0.23
CA ASP A 309 -26.11 4.98 -0.73
C ASP A 309 -27.24 3.94 -0.59
N GLN A 310 -26.93 2.66 -0.39
CA GLN A 310 -27.93 1.61 -0.13
C GLN A 310 -28.73 1.86 1.16
N GLU A 311 -28.04 2.24 2.25
CA GLU A 311 -28.69 2.60 3.52
C GLU A 311 -29.61 3.82 3.36
N ARG A 312 -29.15 4.84 2.65
CA ARG A 312 -29.94 6.04 2.39
C ARG A 312 -31.21 5.71 1.57
N ASP A 313 -31.10 4.89 0.56
CA ASP A 313 -32.25 4.51 -0.28
C ASP A 313 -33.25 3.62 0.51
N HIS A 314 -32.74 2.78 1.41
CA HIS A 314 -33.59 2.00 2.32
C HIS A 314 -34.35 2.90 3.29
N LEU A 315 -33.65 3.82 3.96
CA LEU A 315 -34.28 4.80 4.87
C LEU A 315 -35.27 5.71 4.14
N GLY A 316 -34.96 6.14 2.93
CA GLY A 316 -35.87 6.94 2.10
C GLY A 316 -37.19 6.20 1.82
N ARG A 317 -37.13 4.93 1.47
CA ARG A 317 -38.34 4.09 1.26
C ARG A 317 -39.17 3.91 2.54
N GLN A 318 -38.51 3.72 3.70
CA GLN A 318 -39.19 3.61 4.98
C GLN A 318 -39.88 4.93 5.36
N LEU A 319 -39.21 6.07 5.13
CA LEU A 319 -39.78 7.38 5.41
C LEU A 319 -41.03 7.66 4.59
N VAL A 320 -41.00 7.38 3.28
CA VAL A 320 -42.18 7.52 2.40
C VAL A 320 -43.34 6.67 2.88
N ARG A 321 -43.10 5.40 3.24
CA ARG A 321 -44.14 4.53 3.80
C ARG A 321 -44.71 5.05 5.13
N ALA A 322 -43.85 5.51 6.02
CA ALA A 322 -44.27 6.07 7.32
C ALA A 322 -45.11 7.33 7.16
N THR A 323 -44.74 8.21 6.19
CA THR A 323 -45.49 9.43 5.89
C THR A 323 -46.89 9.09 5.31
N GLN A 324 -46.95 8.16 4.36
CA GLN A 324 -48.24 7.71 3.79
C GLN A 324 -49.18 7.09 4.83
N LEU A 325 -48.63 6.28 5.75
CA LEU A 325 -49.42 5.71 6.84
C LEU A 325 -49.88 6.76 7.84
N ALA A 326 -49.06 7.77 8.13
CA ALA A 326 -49.42 8.88 9.04
C ALA A 326 -50.53 9.77 8.45
N GLU A 327 -50.41 10.10 7.14
CA GLU A 327 -51.47 10.85 6.41
C GLU A 327 -52.78 10.08 6.36
N LEU A 328 -52.72 8.78 6.04
CA LEU A 328 -53.89 7.91 6.05
C LEU A 328 -54.53 7.82 7.45
N GLY A 329 -53.73 7.72 8.51
CA GLY A 329 -54.20 7.70 9.90
C GLY A 329 -54.89 9.00 10.32
N GLN A 330 -54.34 10.16 9.91
CA GLN A 330 -54.95 11.46 10.21
C GLN A 330 -56.29 11.66 9.49
N MET A 331 -56.37 11.29 8.20
CA MET A 331 -57.62 11.33 7.42
C MET A 331 -58.66 10.35 7.96
N ALA A 332 -58.26 9.13 8.35
CA ALA A 332 -59.15 8.11 8.92
C ALA A 332 -59.80 8.58 10.22
N ALA A 333 -59.07 9.30 11.07
CA ALA A 333 -59.64 9.85 12.32
C ALA A 333 -60.72 10.92 12.06
N GLY A 334 -60.49 11.79 11.05
CA GLY A 334 -61.46 12.82 10.63
C GLY A 334 -62.73 12.21 10.05
N PHE A 335 -62.59 11.30 9.08
CA PHE A 335 -63.72 10.62 8.44
C PHE A 335 -64.56 9.78 9.44
N ALA A 336 -63.91 9.10 10.38
CA ALA A 336 -64.62 8.30 11.34
C ALA A 336 -65.52 9.17 12.27
N HIS A 337 -65.06 10.36 12.63
CA HIS A 337 -65.89 11.31 13.41
C HIS A 337 -67.12 11.80 12.57
N GLU A 338 -66.87 12.15 11.32
CA GLU A 338 -67.96 12.63 10.46
C GLU A 338 -68.99 11.54 10.07
N ILE A 339 -68.55 10.28 9.98
CA ILE A 339 -69.46 9.16 9.69
C ILE A 339 -70.21 8.68 10.93
N ASN A 340 -69.60 8.70 12.11
CA ASN A 340 -70.27 8.31 13.34
C ASN A 340 -71.42 9.22 13.73
N ASN A 341 -71.35 10.54 13.40
CA ASN A 341 -72.45 11.48 13.69
C ASN A 341 -73.77 11.10 13.00
N PRO A 342 -73.88 10.94 11.65
CA PRO A 342 -75.11 10.54 11.03
C PRO A 342 -75.58 9.12 11.42
N LEU A 343 -74.61 8.18 11.71
CA LEU A 343 -74.95 6.86 12.18
C LEU A 343 -75.62 6.88 13.58
N GLN A 344 -75.17 7.75 14.48
CA GLN A 344 -75.84 7.93 15.80
C GLN A 344 -77.25 8.48 15.62
N ILE A 345 -77.47 9.44 14.71
CA ILE A 345 -78.78 10.00 14.42
C ILE A 345 -79.72 8.90 13.87
N MET A 346 -79.24 8.14 12.83
CA MET A 346 -80.01 7.03 12.26
C MET A 346 -80.35 5.96 13.28
N LYS A 347 -79.44 5.63 14.20
CA LYS A 347 -79.66 4.67 15.27
C LYS A 347 -80.71 5.17 16.28
N SER A 348 -80.68 6.45 16.60
CA SER A 348 -81.67 7.08 17.48
C SER A 348 -83.05 7.09 16.89
N GLU A 349 -83.18 7.52 15.61
CA GLU A 349 -84.45 7.52 14.90
C GLU A 349 -85.03 6.08 14.76
N GLN A 350 -84.19 5.11 14.41
CA GLN A 350 -84.64 3.72 14.35
C GLN A 350 -85.11 3.18 15.70
N THR A 351 -84.41 3.51 16.80
CA THR A 351 -84.84 3.10 18.16
C THR A 351 -86.22 3.68 18.48
N LEU A 352 -86.42 4.96 18.07
CA LEU A 352 -87.73 5.60 18.22
C LEU A 352 -88.85 4.86 17.41
N ILE A 353 -88.57 4.53 16.14
CA ILE A 353 -89.49 3.76 15.33
C ILE A 353 -89.78 2.38 15.92
N ASP A 354 -88.74 1.63 16.38
CA ASP A 354 -88.88 0.33 17.07
C ASP A 354 -89.78 0.45 18.33
N THR A 355 -89.63 1.55 19.09
CA THR A 355 -90.44 1.81 20.28
C THR A 355 -91.90 2.10 19.89
N ILE A 356 -92.16 3.00 18.98
CA ILE A 356 -93.50 3.31 18.50
C ILE A 356 -94.18 2.06 17.93
N PHE A 357 -93.44 1.26 17.16
CA PHE A 357 -93.96 0.01 16.57
C PHE A 357 -94.35 -1.02 17.63
N SER A 358 -93.50 -1.17 18.70
CA SER A 358 -93.75 -2.04 19.81
C SER A 358 -94.99 -1.61 20.61
N ASP A 359 -95.16 -0.31 20.80
CA ASP A 359 -96.30 0.28 21.48
C ASP A 359 -97.60 0.08 20.72
N MET A 360 -97.61 0.33 19.37
CA MET A 360 -98.78 0.09 18.54
C MET A 360 -99.12 -1.39 18.41
N LYS A 361 -98.15 -2.31 18.45
CA LYS A 361 -98.36 -3.75 18.46
C LYS A 361 -98.96 -4.21 19.79
N SER A 362 -98.55 -3.63 20.91
CA SER A 362 -99.02 -3.96 22.25
C SER A 362 -100.47 -3.40 22.54
N SER A 363 -100.79 -2.23 21.97
CA SER A 363 -102.14 -1.63 22.10
C SER A 363 -103.19 -2.30 21.18
N GLY A 364 -102.87 -3.21 20.28
CA GLY A 364 -103.76 -3.90 19.38
C GLY A 364 -104.17 -3.09 18.12
N ASP A 365 -103.49 -1.94 17.89
CA ASP A 365 -103.80 -1.05 16.77
C ASP A 365 -103.20 -1.53 15.43
N LEU A 366 -102.40 -2.56 15.44
CA LEU A 366 -101.84 -3.20 14.28
C LEU A 366 -102.36 -4.62 14.13
N ARG A 367 -103.02 -4.89 12.99
CA ARG A 367 -103.45 -6.28 12.60
C ARG A 367 -102.26 -6.97 11.89
N GLU A 368 -101.97 -8.22 12.23
CA GLU A 368 -101.03 -9.04 11.50
C GLU A 368 -101.38 -9.09 9.99
N SER A 369 -100.45 -8.55 9.19
CA SER A 369 -100.53 -8.59 7.72
C SER A 369 -99.16 -8.94 7.17
N GLU A 370 -99.09 -9.39 5.92
CA GLU A 370 -97.81 -9.68 5.25
C GLU A 370 -96.98 -8.44 5.08
N ASP A 371 -97.56 -7.25 4.87
CA ASP A 371 -96.93 -5.96 4.78
C ASP A 371 -96.23 -5.54 6.14
N LEU A 372 -96.88 -5.90 7.27
CA LEU A 372 -96.34 -5.63 8.60
C LEU A 372 -95.01 -6.42 8.85
N LYS A 373 -95.03 -7.67 8.43
CA LYS A 373 -93.88 -8.56 8.54
C LYS A 373 -92.72 -8.11 7.64
N GLU A 374 -93.01 -7.67 6.39
CA GLU A 374 -92.02 -7.12 5.47
C GLU A 374 -91.42 -5.81 6.01
N MET A 375 -92.19 -5.00 6.72
CA MET A 375 -91.72 -3.78 7.39
C MET A 375 -90.84 -4.08 8.60
N GLU A 376 -91.17 -5.07 9.44
CA GLU A 376 -90.33 -5.56 10.57
C GLU A 376 -88.95 -6.07 10.08
N ASP A 377 -89.00 -6.86 8.98
CA ASP A 377 -87.76 -7.39 8.36
C ASP A 377 -86.92 -6.26 7.75
N SER A 378 -87.50 -5.23 7.14
CA SER A 378 -86.81 -4.05 6.61
C SER A 378 -86.16 -3.22 7.72
N LEU A 379 -86.84 -2.96 8.82
CA LEU A 379 -86.27 -2.27 10.00
C LEU A 379 -85.17 -3.06 10.61
N ALA A 380 -85.27 -4.37 10.74
CA ALA A 380 -84.20 -5.23 11.21
C ALA A 380 -82.97 -5.18 10.28
N GLN A 381 -83.16 -5.12 8.95
CA GLN A 381 -82.04 -4.93 8.02
C GLN A 381 -81.41 -3.57 8.12
N ILE A 382 -82.16 -2.49 8.26
CA ILE A 382 -81.60 -1.14 8.46
C ILE A 382 -80.72 -1.09 9.76
N LYS A 383 -81.22 -1.67 10.87
CA LYS A 383 -80.47 -1.78 12.14
C LYS A 383 -79.14 -2.50 11.98
N LEU A 384 -79.21 -3.64 11.26
CA LEU A 384 -78.01 -4.43 10.94
C LEU A 384 -76.98 -3.61 10.16
N GLN A 385 -77.41 -2.80 9.19
CA GLN A 385 -76.47 -1.96 8.39
C GLN A 385 -75.91 -0.78 9.19
N ILE A 386 -76.67 -0.14 10.09
CA ILE A 386 -76.18 0.94 10.96
C ILE A 386 -75.11 0.39 11.91
N ASP A 387 -75.38 -0.73 12.60
CA ASP A 387 -74.43 -1.38 13.50
C ASP A 387 -73.16 -1.83 12.73
N ARG A 388 -73.29 -2.25 11.51
CA ARG A 388 -72.16 -2.58 10.64
C ARG A 388 -71.30 -1.34 10.31
N CYS A 389 -71.89 -0.24 9.86
CA CYS A 389 -71.18 1.00 9.59
C CYS A 389 -70.47 1.52 10.82
N ALA A 390 -71.09 1.46 11.99
CA ALA A 390 -70.47 1.83 13.27
C ALA A 390 -69.24 0.96 13.60
N LYS A 391 -69.30 -0.36 13.36
CA LYS A 391 -68.16 -1.27 13.54
C LYS A 391 -67.00 -0.95 12.60
N ILE A 392 -67.30 -0.64 11.30
CA ILE A 392 -66.29 -0.28 10.32
C ILE A 392 -65.60 1.02 10.74
N THR A 393 -66.37 2.07 11.11
CA THR A 393 -65.78 3.36 11.58
C THR A 393 -64.95 3.23 12.83
N GLN A 394 -65.38 2.39 13.78
CA GLN A 394 -64.56 2.10 14.96
C GLN A 394 -63.25 1.39 14.60
N ALA A 395 -63.27 0.49 13.63
CA ALA A 395 -62.07 -0.19 13.14
C ALA A 395 -61.09 0.78 12.47
N ILE A 396 -61.61 1.74 11.68
CA ILE A 396 -60.83 2.81 11.06
C ILE A 396 -60.20 3.74 12.13
N LEU A 397 -60.96 4.13 13.15
CA LEU A 397 -60.46 4.93 14.27
C LEU A 397 -59.33 4.23 15.05
N LYS A 398 -59.46 2.92 15.28
CA LYS A 398 -58.41 2.12 15.92
C LYS A 398 -57.16 2.04 15.06
N PHE A 399 -57.26 2.03 13.74
CA PHE A 399 -56.16 2.06 12.80
C PHE A 399 -55.39 3.40 12.86
N GLY A 400 -56.13 4.55 12.95
CA GLY A 400 -55.54 5.88 12.95
C GLY A 400 -54.97 6.33 14.32
N ARG A 401 -55.34 5.72 15.43
CA ARG A 401 -54.80 6.04 16.75
C ARG A 401 -53.53 5.25 17.02
N ARG A 402 -52.36 5.92 17.05
CA ARG A 402 -51.17 5.38 17.72
C ARG A 402 -51.52 5.12 19.18
N SER A 403 -51.62 3.87 19.58
CA SER A 403 -51.62 3.51 21.00
C SER A 403 -50.25 3.91 21.58
N GLU A 404 -50.24 4.81 22.56
CA GLU A 404 -49.05 5.07 23.41
C GLU A 404 -48.82 3.90 24.38
N GLY A 405 -48.85 2.66 23.88
CA GLY A 405 -48.53 1.48 24.67
C GLY A 405 -47.04 1.45 25.03
N THR A 406 -46.75 1.20 26.28
CA THR A 406 -45.37 1.01 26.73
C THR A 406 -44.94 -0.42 26.43
N ALA A 407 -43.87 -0.55 25.59
CA ALA A 407 -43.23 -1.84 25.39
C ALA A 407 -42.66 -2.37 26.70
N LYS A 408 -42.84 -3.64 26.95
CA LYS A 408 -42.36 -4.38 28.13
C LYS A 408 -41.87 -5.76 27.71
N ASP A 409 -41.10 -6.37 28.59
CA ASP A 409 -40.65 -7.73 28.37
C ASP A 409 -41.86 -8.69 28.57
N VAL A 410 -42.13 -9.47 27.53
CA VAL A 410 -43.22 -10.42 27.45
C VAL A 410 -42.66 -11.83 27.30
N ASP A 411 -42.91 -12.67 28.25
CA ASP A 411 -42.63 -14.11 28.15
C ASP A 411 -43.69 -14.78 27.30
N LEU A 412 -43.30 -15.14 26.05
CA LEU A 412 -44.21 -15.75 25.09
C LEU A 412 -44.69 -17.16 25.53
N ALA A 413 -43.89 -17.87 26.35
CA ALA A 413 -44.29 -19.19 26.86
C ALA A 413 -45.48 -19.13 27.83
N ALA A 414 -45.62 -18.03 28.57
CA ALA A 414 -46.77 -17.76 29.41
C ALA A 414 -47.89 -17.02 28.68
N PHE A 415 -47.53 -16.08 27.80
CA PHE A 415 -48.46 -15.18 27.13
C PHE A 415 -49.33 -15.87 26.09
N VAL A 416 -48.75 -16.75 25.24
CA VAL A 416 -49.51 -17.43 24.20
C VAL A 416 -50.62 -18.34 24.74
N PRO A 417 -50.37 -19.18 25.79
CA PRO A 417 -51.44 -19.94 26.45
C PRO A 417 -52.53 -19.08 27.09
N GLU A 418 -52.17 -17.91 27.65
CA GLU A 418 -53.17 -16.98 28.22
C GLU A 418 -54.15 -16.50 27.13
N VAL A 419 -53.63 -16.12 25.96
CA VAL A 419 -54.47 -15.64 24.84
C VAL A 419 -55.28 -16.77 24.24
N THR A 420 -54.74 -17.96 24.07
CA THR A 420 -55.44 -19.12 23.53
C THR A 420 -56.57 -19.59 24.45
N ALA A 421 -56.38 -19.53 25.77
CA ALA A 421 -57.42 -19.86 26.76
C ALA A 421 -58.66 -18.98 26.59
N MET A 422 -58.52 -17.70 26.22
CA MET A 422 -59.67 -16.80 26.01
C MET A 422 -60.56 -17.23 24.83
N ILE A 423 -59.99 -17.88 23.81
CA ILE A 423 -60.67 -18.31 22.61
C ILE A 423 -61.12 -19.79 22.70
N SER A 424 -60.53 -20.57 23.60
CA SER A 424 -60.73 -22.02 23.73
C SER A 424 -62.20 -22.41 23.85
N LYS A 425 -62.97 -21.64 24.62
CA LYS A 425 -64.42 -21.89 24.75
C LYS A 425 -65.18 -21.68 23.45
N LYS A 426 -64.84 -20.63 22.64
CA LYS A 426 -65.43 -20.37 21.34
C LYS A 426 -65.07 -21.47 20.36
N ALA A 427 -63.81 -21.90 20.35
CA ALA A 427 -63.31 -22.98 19.49
C ALA A 427 -64.02 -24.31 19.82
N SER A 428 -64.15 -24.66 21.10
CA SER A 428 -64.84 -25.88 21.57
C SER A 428 -66.31 -25.91 21.18
N VAL A 429 -67.04 -24.80 21.34
CA VAL A 429 -68.45 -24.69 20.92
C VAL A 429 -68.61 -24.87 19.40
N SER A 430 -67.56 -24.50 18.63
CA SER A 430 -67.54 -24.68 17.17
C SER A 430 -66.96 -26.05 16.74
N GLY A 431 -66.74 -27.00 17.65
CA GLY A 431 -66.22 -28.34 17.34
C GLY A 431 -64.75 -28.38 16.89
N ILE A 432 -63.96 -27.36 17.28
CA ILE A 432 -62.58 -27.23 16.87
C ILE A 432 -61.64 -27.74 17.98
N THR A 433 -60.73 -28.67 17.62
CA THR A 433 -59.67 -29.14 18.51
C THR A 433 -58.50 -28.16 18.44
N MET A 434 -58.15 -27.58 19.61
CA MET A 434 -57.06 -26.63 19.74
C MET A 434 -55.81 -27.31 20.30
N LYS A 435 -54.66 -27.15 19.65
CA LYS A 435 -53.36 -27.69 20.07
C LYS A 435 -52.41 -26.55 20.31
N GLU A 436 -51.65 -26.64 21.42
CA GLU A 436 -50.59 -25.70 21.79
C GLU A 436 -49.25 -26.43 21.75
N GLU A 437 -48.29 -25.87 20.99
CA GLU A 437 -46.94 -26.41 20.83
C GLU A 437 -45.93 -25.31 21.25
N ILE A 438 -45.71 -25.17 22.55
CA ILE A 438 -44.86 -24.13 23.09
C ILE A 438 -43.51 -24.74 23.46
N ALA A 439 -42.41 -24.28 22.85
CA ALA A 439 -41.06 -24.74 23.17
C ALA A 439 -40.60 -24.17 24.54
N GLU A 440 -39.94 -24.99 25.36
CA GLU A 440 -39.38 -24.53 26.65
C GLU A 440 -38.35 -23.41 26.50
N SER A 441 -37.68 -23.34 25.36
CA SER A 441 -36.67 -22.33 25.04
C SER A 441 -37.23 -21.11 24.30
N THR A 442 -38.53 -20.84 24.40
CA THR A 442 -39.18 -19.68 23.76
C THR A 442 -38.59 -18.36 24.29
N PRO A 443 -38.02 -17.48 23.44
CA PRO A 443 -37.40 -16.25 23.92
C PRO A 443 -38.43 -15.23 24.44
N ILE A 444 -37.98 -14.39 25.40
CA ILE A 444 -38.71 -13.19 25.84
C ILE A 444 -38.60 -12.14 24.72
N VAL A 445 -39.67 -11.38 24.49
CA VAL A 445 -39.70 -10.29 23.49
C VAL A 445 -40.05 -8.96 24.14
N HIS A 446 -39.48 -7.86 23.67
CA HIS A 446 -39.73 -6.51 24.16
C HIS A 446 -40.80 -5.81 23.32
N VAL A 447 -42.06 -5.92 23.71
CA VAL A 447 -43.21 -5.47 22.88
C VAL A 447 -44.36 -4.91 23.73
N ASP A 448 -45.29 -4.22 23.10
CA ASP A 448 -46.58 -3.88 23.69
C ASP A 448 -47.48 -5.13 23.75
N SER A 449 -47.66 -5.69 24.94
CA SER A 449 -48.46 -6.90 25.13
C SER A 449 -49.91 -6.74 24.70
N SER A 450 -50.51 -5.55 24.77
CA SER A 450 -51.91 -5.31 24.38
C SER A 450 -52.07 -5.35 22.88
N GLN A 451 -51.10 -4.84 22.13
CA GLN A 451 -51.07 -4.90 20.68
C GLN A 451 -50.78 -6.32 20.19
N LEU A 452 -49.82 -7.03 20.80
CA LEU A 452 -49.54 -8.43 20.49
C LEU A 452 -50.79 -9.32 20.76
N HIS A 453 -51.47 -9.06 21.87
CA HIS A 453 -52.75 -9.72 22.17
C HIS A 453 -53.77 -9.48 21.05
N GLN A 454 -53.93 -8.25 20.58
CA GLN A 454 -54.84 -7.92 19.47
C GLN A 454 -54.48 -8.67 18.18
N VAL A 455 -53.20 -8.79 17.87
CA VAL A 455 -52.75 -9.57 16.69
C VAL A 455 -53.14 -11.03 16.83
N LEU A 456 -52.83 -11.68 17.96
CA LEU A 456 -53.16 -13.09 18.16
C LEU A 456 -54.66 -13.35 18.14
N ILE A 457 -55.45 -12.52 18.80
CA ILE A 457 -56.91 -12.64 18.76
C ILE A 457 -57.47 -12.51 17.35
N ASN A 458 -56.97 -11.59 16.54
CA ASN A 458 -57.38 -11.45 15.14
C ASN A 458 -57.07 -12.71 14.32
N LEU A 459 -55.83 -13.26 14.47
CA LEU A 459 -55.44 -14.46 13.73
C LEU A 459 -56.26 -15.69 14.17
N LEU A 460 -56.43 -15.87 15.49
CA LEU A 460 -57.23 -16.98 16.03
C LEU A 460 -58.69 -16.91 15.58
N ASN A 461 -59.32 -15.73 15.59
CA ASN A 461 -60.68 -15.58 15.06
C ASN A 461 -60.77 -15.86 13.56
N ASN A 462 -59.79 -15.40 12.76
CA ASN A 462 -59.77 -15.69 11.33
C ASN A 462 -59.61 -17.19 11.07
N ALA A 463 -58.79 -17.89 11.86
CA ALA A 463 -58.60 -19.32 11.78
C ALA A 463 -59.90 -20.08 12.12
N ILE A 464 -60.59 -19.70 13.24
CA ILE A 464 -61.88 -20.29 13.62
C ILE A 464 -62.92 -20.10 12.52
N ASP A 465 -63.05 -18.90 11.95
CA ASP A 465 -64.00 -18.59 10.92
C ASP A 465 -63.74 -19.45 9.67
N ALA A 466 -62.45 -19.60 9.25
CA ALA A 466 -62.08 -20.43 8.10
C ALA A 466 -62.30 -21.93 8.35
N ILE A 467 -62.10 -22.40 9.59
CA ILE A 467 -62.37 -23.79 9.97
C ILE A 467 -63.89 -24.06 9.91
N VAL A 468 -64.70 -23.19 10.52
CA VAL A 468 -66.15 -23.32 10.52
C VAL A 468 -66.72 -23.28 9.13
N GLU A 469 -66.19 -22.44 8.25
CA GLU A 469 -66.61 -22.37 6.84
C GLU A 469 -66.39 -23.71 6.10
N LYS A 470 -65.34 -24.44 6.39
CA LYS A 470 -65.01 -25.70 5.74
C LYS A 470 -65.61 -26.93 6.40
N HIS A 471 -65.53 -27.00 7.73
CA HIS A 471 -65.86 -28.21 8.48
C HIS A 471 -67.23 -28.14 9.25
N GLY A 472 -67.82 -26.95 9.31
CA GLY A 472 -69.04 -26.78 10.14
C GLY A 472 -68.68 -26.90 11.62
N SER A 473 -69.40 -27.83 12.30
CA SER A 473 -69.24 -28.04 13.77
C SER A 473 -68.46 -29.28 14.16
N GLU A 474 -67.78 -29.96 13.25
CA GLU A 474 -67.01 -31.18 13.52
C GLU A 474 -65.71 -31.27 12.68
N GLY A 475 -64.58 -31.66 13.29
CA GLY A 475 -63.34 -31.99 12.57
C GLY A 475 -62.37 -30.83 12.34
N GLY A 476 -62.56 -29.69 12.96
CA GLY A 476 -61.61 -28.55 12.92
C GLY A 476 -60.37 -28.73 13.79
N GLU A 477 -59.22 -28.37 13.27
CA GLU A 477 -57.95 -28.31 14.03
C GLU A 477 -57.32 -26.93 13.92
N LEU A 478 -56.91 -26.36 15.06
CA LEU A 478 -56.21 -25.10 15.22
C LEU A 478 -54.97 -25.32 16.06
N THR A 479 -53.78 -25.13 15.50
CA THR A 479 -52.53 -25.29 16.22
C THR A 479 -51.87 -23.92 16.39
N VAL A 480 -51.48 -23.61 17.64
CA VAL A 480 -50.71 -22.42 17.98
C VAL A 480 -49.35 -22.87 18.49
N SER A 481 -48.29 -22.40 17.89
CA SER A 481 -46.93 -22.72 18.31
C SER A 481 -46.13 -21.48 18.63
N ALA A 482 -45.22 -21.58 19.63
CA ALA A 482 -44.25 -20.55 19.91
C ALA A 482 -42.90 -21.20 20.24
N GLY A 483 -41.80 -20.56 19.75
CA GLY A 483 -40.47 -21.10 19.95
C GLY A 483 -39.36 -20.18 19.49
N PRO A 484 -38.08 -20.63 19.63
CA PRO A 484 -36.95 -19.89 19.11
C PRO A 484 -36.91 -19.94 17.57
N GLY A 485 -36.64 -18.80 16.96
CA GLY A 485 -36.32 -18.65 15.53
C GLY A 485 -34.80 -18.52 15.29
N GLY A 486 -34.41 -18.49 14.03
CA GLY A 486 -33.02 -18.14 13.67
C GLY A 486 -32.66 -16.69 14.03
N ASP A 487 -31.36 -16.40 14.16
CA ASP A 487 -30.81 -15.05 14.35
C ASP A 487 -31.34 -14.27 15.58
N GLY A 488 -31.60 -14.97 16.70
CA GLY A 488 -32.03 -14.32 17.94
C GLY A 488 -33.46 -13.78 17.87
N LYS A 489 -34.35 -14.42 17.13
CA LYS A 489 -35.78 -14.08 17.03
C LYS A 489 -36.64 -15.09 17.76
N ALA A 490 -37.81 -14.66 18.18
CA ALA A 490 -38.90 -15.51 18.59
C ALA A 490 -39.88 -15.69 17.44
N VAL A 491 -40.46 -16.89 17.33
CA VAL A 491 -41.45 -17.23 16.28
C VAL A 491 -42.74 -17.64 16.94
N ILE A 492 -43.86 -17.07 16.46
CA ILE A 492 -45.23 -17.51 16.82
C ILE A 492 -45.90 -17.93 15.54
N SER A 493 -46.56 -19.10 15.50
CA SER A 493 -47.30 -19.58 14.36
C SER A 493 -48.75 -19.96 14.75
N VAL A 494 -49.68 -19.56 13.89
CA VAL A 494 -51.09 -19.93 14.02
C VAL A 494 -51.47 -20.68 12.75
N LYS A 495 -51.78 -21.98 12.88
CA LYS A 495 -52.08 -22.90 11.77
C LYS A 495 -53.48 -23.44 11.92
N ASP A 496 -54.27 -23.35 10.87
CA ASP A 496 -55.61 -23.91 10.75
C ASP A 496 -55.70 -24.94 9.60
N ASN A 497 -56.67 -25.82 9.67
CA ASN A 497 -57.08 -26.73 8.58
C ASN A 497 -58.36 -26.26 7.87
N GLY A 498 -58.63 -24.96 7.87
CA GLY A 498 -59.81 -24.32 7.31
C GLY A 498 -59.90 -24.30 5.78
N SER A 499 -60.72 -23.39 5.25
CA SER A 499 -60.99 -23.24 3.82
C SER A 499 -59.74 -22.84 3.00
N GLY A 500 -58.70 -22.30 3.62
CA GLY A 500 -57.51 -21.81 2.96
C GLY A 500 -57.76 -20.62 2.02
N ILE A 501 -56.66 -20.06 1.50
CA ILE A 501 -56.65 -18.83 0.68
C ILE A 501 -56.16 -19.16 -0.74
N SER A 502 -56.82 -18.60 -1.77
CA SER A 502 -56.36 -18.78 -3.15
C SER A 502 -55.04 -18.06 -3.42
N PRO A 503 -54.17 -18.51 -4.38
CA PRO A 503 -52.93 -17.83 -4.73
C PRO A 503 -53.10 -16.37 -5.18
N GLU A 504 -54.27 -16.04 -5.76
CA GLU A 504 -54.60 -14.68 -6.20
C GLU A 504 -54.92 -13.77 -5.00
N ASP A 505 -55.65 -14.29 -4.01
CA ASP A 505 -56.06 -13.58 -2.81
C ASP A 505 -54.87 -13.45 -1.83
N LEU A 506 -53.99 -14.45 -1.80
CA LEU A 506 -52.80 -14.45 -0.93
C LEU A 506 -51.91 -13.20 -1.15
N LYS A 507 -51.87 -12.66 -2.36
CA LYS A 507 -51.17 -11.43 -2.69
C LYS A 507 -51.82 -10.16 -2.12
N LYS A 508 -53.10 -10.25 -1.72
CA LYS A 508 -53.93 -9.10 -1.31
C LYS A 508 -54.36 -9.16 0.16
N VAL A 509 -54.11 -10.28 0.86
CA VAL A 509 -54.64 -10.49 2.26
C VAL A 509 -54.22 -9.40 3.24
N PHE A 510 -53.09 -8.73 3.03
CA PHE A 510 -52.63 -7.60 3.84
C PHE A 510 -53.07 -6.23 3.31
N THR A 511 -53.80 -6.18 2.19
CA THR A 511 -54.32 -4.91 1.65
C THR A 511 -55.52 -4.47 2.49
N PRO A 512 -55.58 -3.23 2.97
CA PRO A 512 -56.71 -2.72 3.74
C PRO A 512 -58.01 -2.87 2.96
N PHE A 513 -59.11 -3.22 3.69
CA PHE A 513 -60.45 -3.46 3.16
C PHE A 513 -60.61 -4.72 2.29
N PHE A 514 -59.61 -5.51 2.08
CA PHE A 514 -59.70 -6.78 1.36
C PHE A 514 -60.31 -7.86 2.26
N THR A 515 -61.41 -8.50 1.80
CA THR A 515 -62.07 -9.61 2.48
C THR A 515 -62.75 -10.54 1.49
N THR A 516 -62.65 -11.83 1.70
CA THR A 516 -63.36 -12.91 0.95
C THR A 516 -64.65 -13.32 1.68
N LYS A 517 -64.91 -12.81 2.88
CA LYS A 517 -66.13 -13.13 3.66
C LYS A 517 -67.34 -12.44 3.09
N PRO A 518 -68.56 -13.05 3.25
CA PRO A 518 -69.80 -12.44 2.83
C PRO A 518 -70.00 -11.03 3.38
N VAL A 519 -70.76 -10.24 2.64
CA VAL A 519 -71.05 -8.85 2.98
C VAL A 519 -71.64 -8.79 4.40
N GLY A 520 -70.88 -8.15 5.31
CA GLY A 520 -71.31 -8.02 6.73
C GLY A 520 -70.49 -8.82 7.75
N GLN A 521 -69.74 -9.82 7.33
CA GLN A 521 -68.98 -10.70 8.23
C GLN A 521 -67.50 -10.38 8.32
N GLY A 522 -66.96 -9.55 7.42
CA GLY A 522 -65.54 -9.14 7.44
C GLY A 522 -65.36 -7.66 7.16
N THR A 523 -64.50 -6.99 7.93
CA THR A 523 -64.11 -5.57 7.72
C THR A 523 -62.95 -5.39 6.73
N GLY A 524 -62.22 -6.48 6.43
CA GLY A 524 -61.02 -6.43 5.62
C GLY A 524 -59.84 -5.64 6.24
N LEU A 525 -59.95 -5.21 7.51
CA LEU A 525 -58.91 -4.42 8.18
C LEU A 525 -58.05 -5.24 9.15
N GLY A 526 -58.49 -6.42 9.58
CA GLY A 526 -57.85 -7.21 10.62
C GLY A 526 -56.39 -7.56 10.30
N LEU A 527 -56.12 -8.13 9.13
CA LEU A 527 -54.76 -8.56 8.74
C LEU A 527 -53.80 -7.39 8.42
N SER A 528 -54.32 -6.32 7.82
CA SER A 528 -53.52 -5.12 7.59
C SER A 528 -53.10 -4.40 8.88
N VAL A 529 -54.01 -4.42 9.88
CA VAL A 529 -53.72 -3.93 11.24
C VAL A 529 -52.66 -4.82 11.92
N CYS A 530 -52.79 -6.17 11.82
CA CYS A 530 -51.81 -7.10 12.36
C CYS A 530 -50.42 -6.87 11.81
N LEU A 531 -50.29 -6.71 10.46
CA LEU A 531 -49.02 -6.44 9.80
C LEU A 531 -48.40 -5.12 10.32
N GLY A 532 -49.23 -4.04 10.39
CA GLY A 532 -48.75 -2.74 10.90
C GLY A 532 -48.29 -2.79 12.34
N ILE A 533 -48.96 -3.54 13.22
CA ILE A 533 -48.56 -3.76 14.61
C ILE A 533 -47.25 -4.52 14.68
N ILE A 534 -47.08 -5.61 13.96
CA ILE A 534 -45.86 -6.43 13.97
C ILE A 534 -44.70 -5.64 13.37
N ASP A 535 -44.89 -4.90 12.29
CA ASP A 535 -43.85 -3.99 11.72
C ASP A 535 -43.42 -2.93 12.74
N SER A 536 -44.35 -2.37 13.53
CA SER A 536 -44.02 -1.36 14.56
C SER A 536 -43.21 -1.94 15.72
N MET A 537 -43.29 -3.25 15.95
CA MET A 537 -42.49 -4.01 16.93
C MET A 537 -41.14 -4.47 16.35
N GLY A 538 -40.80 -4.10 15.12
CA GLY A 538 -39.56 -4.55 14.44
C GLY A 538 -39.60 -6.02 14.00
N GLY A 539 -40.79 -6.62 13.97
CA GLY A 539 -41.02 -8.00 13.55
C GLY A 539 -41.36 -8.14 12.07
N THR A 540 -41.63 -9.38 11.65
CA THR A 540 -42.16 -9.73 10.33
C THR A 540 -43.31 -10.67 10.43
N MET A 541 -44.26 -10.58 9.51
CA MET A 541 -45.42 -11.45 9.45
C MET A 541 -45.53 -12.07 8.03
N GLU A 542 -45.61 -13.38 7.99
CA GLU A 542 -45.73 -14.16 6.76
C GLU A 542 -46.96 -15.03 6.76
N VAL A 543 -47.47 -15.36 5.59
CA VAL A 543 -48.63 -16.25 5.42
C VAL A 543 -48.32 -17.32 4.37
N SER A 544 -48.62 -18.54 4.71
CA SER A 544 -48.61 -19.69 3.77
C SER A 544 -49.98 -20.35 3.80
N SER A 545 -50.62 -20.54 2.65
CA SER A 545 -51.95 -21.08 2.57
C SER A 545 -52.16 -21.85 1.27
N GLU A 546 -52.97 -22.90 1.36
CA GLU A 546 -53.42 -23.68 0.22
C GLU A 546 -54.95 -23.84 0.32
N LYS A 547 -55.64 -23.46 -0.80
CA LYS A 547 -57.10 -23.49 -0.83
C LYS A 547 -57.63 -24.91 -0.63
N GLY A 548 -58.53 -25.07 0.31
CA GLY A 548 -59.10 -26.37 0.69
C GLY A 548 -58.25 -27.19 1.67
N VAL A 549 -57.04 -26.75 2.01
CA VAL A 549 -56.14 -27.42 2.96
C VAL A 549 -56.10 -26.66 4.29
N GLY A 550 -55.74 -25.37 4.30
CA GLY A 550 -55.66 -24.52 5.45
C GLY A 550 -54.67 -23.36 5.32
N THR A 551 -54.49 -22.61 6.41
CA THR A 551 -53.60 -21.43 6.44
C THR A 551 -52.66 -21.48 7.61
N THR A 552 -51.46 -20.96 7.43
CA THR A 552 -50.47 -20.76 8.48
C THR A 552 -49.98 -19.32 8.45
N PHE A 553 -50.19 -18.57 9.53
CA PHE A 553 -49.58 -17.27 9.74
C PHE A 553 -48.39 -17.43 10.68
N THR A 554 -47.25 -16.88 10.28
CA THR A 554 -46.01 -16.92 11.06
C THR A 554 -45.57 -15.50 11.38
N ILE A 555 -45.34 -15.22 12.64
CA ILE A 555 -44.86 -13.96 13.17
C ILE A 555 -43.42 -14.18 13.69
N GLN A 556 -42.51 -13.31 13.33
CA GLN A 556 -41.17 -13.29 13.90
C GLN A 556 -40.96 -11.96 14.62
N LEU A 557 -40.52 -12.01 15.85
CA LEU A 557 -40.22 -10.84 16.70
C LEU A 557 -38.78 -10.90 17.17
N PRO A 558 -38.07 -9.74 17.29
CA PRO A 558 -36.76 -9.73 17.91
C PRO A 558 -36.85 -10.17 19.36
N ALA A 559 -35.95 -11.06 19.79
CA ALA A 559 -35.86 -11.44 21.19
C ALA A 559 -35.32 -10.23 22.01
N ALA A 560 -35.81 -10.10 23.24
CA ALA A 560 -35.22 -9.18 24.22
C ALA A 560 -33.80 -9.68 24.51
N GLY A 561 -32.78 -8.85 24.20
CA GLY A 561 -31.37 -9.16 24.33
C GLY A 561 -30.92 -9.30 25.78
#